data_7f87c46dbe00606966f59cb2f398c2f2
#
_entry.id   7f87c46dbe00606966f59cb2f398c2f2
#
_cell.length_a   1.000
_cell.length_b   1.000
_cell.length_c   1.000
_cell.angle_alpha   90.00
_cell.angle_beta   90.00
_cell.angle_gamma   90.00
#
_symmetry.space_group_name_H-M   'P 1'
#
loop_
_entity.id
_entity.type
_entity.pdbx_description
1 polymer ?
#
loop_
_entity_poly.entity_id
_entity_poly.type
_entity_poly.pdbx_seq_one_letter_code
_entity_poly.pdbx_strand_id
1 'polypeptide(L)'
;RTSAEYPDRNYWCTILYYYTCQTKDEIIMILDVQDLSFRYSKNAKPIFHNVNLQMEKGEILTILGANGAGKSTLLNCLANILEPYSGKILVNGASIHDMSLKKAAQLIGYVPQNHAPVYDYSVRDFIVMGRAPHLGMLEKPSENDYAIVDEVIRELGIEKLADKAYTQISGGERQQALIGRAIAQQPEIIMFDEPTNHLDY
;
A
#
# COMPACT_ATOMS: atom_id res chain seq x y z
N ARG A 1 -24.23 17.47 -21.59
CA ARG A 1 -25.27 16.50 -21.18
C ARG A 1 -25.13 15.27 -22.04
N THR A 2 -24.37 14.30 -21.62
CA THR A 2 -24.48 12.91 -22.06
C THR A 2 -24.26 12.06 -20.81
N SER A 3 -25.33 11.39 -20.39
CA SER A 3 -25.35 10.38 -19.34
C SER A 3 -24.45 9.23 -19.76
N ALA A 4 -23.30 9.07 -19.09
CA ALA A 4 -22.54 7.84 -19.19
C ALA A 4 -23.26 6.79 -18.32
N GLU A 5 -23.83 5.78 -18.98
CA GLU A 5 -24.29 4.57 -18.36
C GLU A 5 -23.08 3.87 -17.70
N TYR A 6 -23.17 3.63 -16.39
CA TYR A 6 -22.21 2.84 -15.65
C TYR A 6 -22.41 1.37 -15.99
N PRO A 7 -21.45 0.68 -16.58
CA PRO A 7 -21.55 -0.75 -16.76
C PRO A 7 -21.24 -1.47 -15.45
N ASP A 8 -22.05 -2.45 -15.17
CA ASP A 8 -21.99 -3.53 -14.19
C ASP A 8 -21.12 -3.40 -12.93
N ARG A 9 -21.75 -3.70 -11.79
CA ARG A 9 -21.30 -3.62 -10.39
C ARG A 9 -20.11 -4.52 -9.98
N ASN A 10 -19.25 -4.92 -10.91
CA ASN A 10 -18.16 -5.87 -10.66
C ASN A 10 -16.74 -5.33 -10.89
N TYR A 11 -16.57 -4.00 -10.99
CA TYR A 11 -15.26 -3.39 -11.12
C TYR A 11 -14.79 -2.85 -9.77
N TRP A 12 -13.85 -3.55 -9.17
CA TRP A 12 -13.15 -3.09 -7.96
C TRP A 12 -11.97 -2.22 -8.35
N CYS A 13 -11.75 -1.15 -7.58
CA CYS A 13 -10.70 -0.17 -7.81
C CYS A 13 -9.52 -0.43 -6.88
N THR A 14 -8.33 -0.47 -7.44
CA THR A 14 -7.07 -0.49 -6.70
C THR A 14 -6.41 0.86 -6.87
N ILE A 15 -6.11 1.55 -5.76
CA ILE A 15 -5.56 2.91 -5.77
C ILE A 15 -4.12 2.89 -5.28
N LEU A 16 -3.22 3.50 -6.06
CA LEU A 16 -1.88 3.86 -5.66
C LEU A 16 -1.89 5.35 -5.29
N TYR A 17 -1.55 5.68 -4.06
CA TYR A 17 -1.53 7.06 -3.57
C TYR A 17 -0.12 7.46 -3.16
N TYR A 18 0.28 8.66 -3.59
CA TYR A 18 1.52 9.28 -3.18
C TYR A 18 1.25 10.52 -2.32
N TYR A 19 1.90 10.60 -1.16
CA TYR A 19 1.78 11.74 -0.24
C TYR A 19 2.92 12.71 -0.46
N THR A 20 2.66 13.95 -0.96
CA THR A 20 3.68 15.00 -1.06
C THR A 20 3.21 16.37 -0.63
N CYS A 21 4.14 17.06 0.00
CA CYS A 21 4.15 18.52 0.10
C CYS A 21 4.68 19.11 -1.21
N GLN A 22 3.98 20.06 -1.81
CA GLN A 22 4.26 20.61 -3.14
C GLN A 22 5.52 21.47 -3.18
N THR A 23 6.40 21.17 -4.17
CA THR A 23 7.19 22.19 -4.87
C THR A 23 7.12 21.90 -6.36
N LYS A 24 6.72 22.89 -7.17
CA LYS A 24 6.66 22.85 -8.64
C LYS A 24 8.06 22.75 -9.25
N ASP A 25 8.17 22.03 -10.36
CA ASP A 25 8.93 22.28 -11.60
C ASP A 25 9.86 21.18 -12.12
N GLU A 26 9.92 19.97 -11.53
CA GLU A 26 10.54 18.82 -12.24
C GLU A 26 9.58 17.62 -12.21
N ILE A 27 9.31 17.04 -13.38
CA ILE A 27 8.61 15.75 -13.48
C ILE A 27 9.53 14.69 -12.88
N ILE A 28 9.26 14.30 -11.65
CA ILE A 28 10.03 13.26 -10.95
C ILE A 28 9.24 11.96 -11.06
N MET A 29 9.75 11.05 -11.89
CA MET A 29 9.22 9.69 -11.99
C MET A 29 9.53 8.92 -10.72
N ILE A 30 8.48 8.55 -9.96
CA ILE A 30 8.65 7.82 -8.69
C ILE A 30 8.56 6.31 -8.90
N LEU A 31 7.73 5.86 -9.84
CA LEU A 31 7.56 4.45 -10.18
C LEU A 31 7.63 4.27 -11.70
N ASP A 32 8.47 3.35 -12.16
CA ASP A 32 8.56 2.96 -13.56
C ASP A 32 8.60 1.43 -13.67
N VAL A 33 7.61 0.86 -14.33
CA VAL A 33 7.45 -0.58 -14.51
C VAL A 33 7.58 -0.90 -15.99
N GLN A 34 8.50 -1.80 -16.31
CA GLN A 34 8.89 -2.11 -17.68
C GLN A 34 8.74 -3.61 -17.97
N ASP A 35 7.88 -3.95 -18.94
CA ASP A 35 7.65 -5.30 -19.48
C ASP A 35 7.41 -6.38 -18.40
N LEU A 36 6.73 -5.98 -17.31
CA LEU A 36 6.53 -6.83 -16.15
C LEU A 36 5.61 -7.99 -16.46
N SER A 37 6.05 -9.20 -16.11
CA SER A 37 5.28 -10.42 -16.33
C SER A 37 5.36 -11.34 -15.13
N PHE A 38 4.23 -11.93 -14.72
CA PHE A 38 4.15 -12.78 -13.54
C PHE A 38 3.37 -14.07 -13.78
N ARG A 39 3.83 -15.16 -13.15
CA ARG A 39 3.16 -16.46 -13.00
C ARG A 39 3.56 -17.10 -11.68
N TYR A 40 2.64 -17.84 -11.05
CA TYR A 40 2.90 -18.50 -9.76
C TYR A 40 3.84 -19.71 -9.85
N SER A 41 3.97 -20.34 -11.01
CA SER A 41 4.92 -21.43 -11.23
C SER A 41 5.38 -21.50 -12.68
N LYS A 42 6.52 -22.14 -12.93
CA LYS A 42 7.13 -22.23 -14.29
C LYS A 42 6.17 -22.77 -15.36
N ASN A 43 5.25 -23.67 -14.96
CA ASN A 43 4.30 -24.34 -15.88
C ASN A 43 2.90 -23.70 -15.85
N ALA A 44 2.66 -22.69 -15.01
CA ALA A 44 1.37 -21.99 -14.94
C ALA A 44 1.24 -20.98 -16.08
N LYS A 45 0.00 -20.73 -16.50
CA LYS A 45 -0.29 -19.61 -17.40
C LYS A 45 0.09 -18.28 -16.69
N PRO A 46 0.63 -17.31 -17.42
CA PRO A 46 0.85 -15.98 -16.88
C PRO A 46 -0.44 -15.37 -16.33
N ILE A 47 -0.34 -14.75 -15.18
CA ILE A 47 -1.43 -13.93 -14.61
C ILE A 47 -1.53 -12.63 -15.38
N PHE A 48 -0.38 -12.04 -15.68
CA PHE A 48 -0.24 -10.90 -16.59
C PHE A 48 1.10 -10.97 -17.31
N HIS A 49 1.22 -10.27 -18.42
CA HIS A 49 2.45 -10.19 -19.21
C HIS A 49 2.61 -8.80 -19.83
N ASN A 50 3.87 -8.37 -19.96
CA ASN A 50 4.28 -7.11 -20.58
C ASN A 50 3.53 -5.88 -20.05
N VAL A 51 3.33 -5.82 -18.72
CA VAL A 51 2.73 -4.65 -18.08
C VAL A 51 3.76 -3.53 -18.03
N ASN A 52 3.37 -2.38 -18.56
CA ASN A 52 4.14 -1.14 -18.50
C ASN A 52 3.26 -0.08 -17.84
N LEU A 53 3.79 0.60 -16.83
CA LEU A 53 3.14 1.73 -16.18
C LEU A 53 4.18 2.66 -15.57
N GLN A 54 3.82 3.93 -15.47
CA GLN A 54 4.66 4.96 -14.87
C GLN A 54 3.80 5.81 -13.95
N MET A 55 4.39 6.33 -12.88
CA MET A 55 3.74 7.23 -11.94
C MET A 55 4.70 8.32 -11.52
N GLU A 56 4.24 9.56 -11.62
CA GLU A 56 4.98 10.74 -11.19
C GLU A 56 4.76 11.02 -9.70
N LYS A 57 5.66 11.80 -9.13
CA LYS A 57 5.52 12.27 -7.76
C LYS A 57 4.27 13.15 -7.61
N GLY A 58 3.40 12.80 -6.63
CA GLY A 58 2.15 13.51 -6.40
C GLY A 58 0.97 13.02 -7.24
N GLU A 59 1.17 12.02 -8.08
CA GLU A 59 0.12 11.42 -8.91
C GLU A 59 -0.66 10.35 -8.15
N ILE A 60 -1.93 10.15 -8.53
CA ILE A 60 -2.76 9.04 -8.11
C ILE A 60 -2.98 8.12 -9.30
N LEU A 61 -2.45 6.91 -9.25
CA LEU A 61 -2.64 5.88 -10.26
C LEU A 61 -3.71 4.88 -9.82
N THR A 62 -4.74 4.71 -10.65
CA THR A 62 -5.82 3.76 -10.40
C THR A 62 -5.76 2.59 -11.37
N ILE A 63 -5.72 1.36 -10.85
CA ILE A 63 -5.72 0.12 -11.63
C ILE A 63 -7.13 -0.47 -11.59
N LEU A 64 -7.80 -0.52 -12.74
CA LEU A 64 -9.15 -1.06 -12.89
C LEU A 64 -9.13 -2.41 -13.62
N GLY A 65 -10.05 -3.29 -13.26
CA GLY A 65 -10.21 -4.59 -13.92
C GLY A 65 -11.16 -5.52 -13.17
N ALA A 66 -11.65 -6.55 -13.85
CA ALA A 66 -12.52 -7.56 -13.27
C ALA A 66 -11.86 -8.30 -12.09
N ASN A 67 -12.68 -8.97 -11.26
CA ASN A 67 -12.16 -9.87 -10.23
C ASN A 67 -11.36 -11.00 -10.88
N GLY A 68 -10.21 -11.33 -10.28
CA GLY A 68 -9.31 -12.34 -10.84
C GLY A 68 -8.42 -11.86 -12.00
N ALA A 69 -8.49 -10.59 -12.40
CA ALA A 69 -7.63 -10.02 -13.46
C ALA A 69 -6.14 -9.90 -13.07
N GLY A 70 -5.79 -10.17 -11.81
CA GLY A 70 -4.40 -10.11 -11.34
C GLY A 70 -3.99 -8.79 -10.69
N LYS A 71 -4.94 -7.90 -10.33
CA LYS A 71 -4.67 -6.59 -9.70
C LYS A 71 -3.86 -6.73 -8.40
N SER A 72 -4.33 -7.53 -7.43
CA SER A 72 -3.61 -7.78 -6.18
C SER A 72 -2.26 -8.46 -6.41
N THR A 73 -2.17 -9.34 -7.41
CA THR A 73 -0.89 -9.96 -7.81
C THR A 73 0.09 -8.92 -8.33
N LEU A 74 -0.39 -7.97 -9.16
CA LEU A 74 0.44 -6.87 -9.65
C LEU A 74 0.91 -5.98 -8.49
N LEU A 75 0.02 -5.59 -7.57
CA LEU A 75 0.40 -4.83 -6.38
C LEU A 75 1.43 -5.56 -5.52
N ASN A 76 1.28 -6.88 -5.34
CA ASN A 76 2.24 -7.69 -4.59
C ASN A 76 3.62 -7.74 -5.29
N CYS A 77 3.67 -7.73 -6.63
CA CYS A 77 4.93 -7.59 -7.35
C CYS A 77 5.53 -6.19 -7.15
N LEU A 78 4.72 -5.13 -7.26
CA LEU A 78 5.16 -3.75 -7.06
C LEU A 78 5.66 -3.51 -5.63
N ALA A 79 5.03 -4.15 -4.63
CA ALA A 79 5.44 -4.09 -3.22
C ALA A 79 6.64 -4.99 -2.88
N ASN A 80 7.28 -5.63 -3.86
CA ASN A 80 8.39 -6.57 -3.68
C ASN A 80 8.06 -7.78 -2.78
N ILE A 81 6.76 -8.18 -2.73
CA ILE A 81 6.27 -9.36 -2.01
C ILE A 81 6.36 -10.61 -2.92
N LEU A 82 6.08 -10.43 -4.21
CA LEU A 82 6.16 -11.48 -5.23
C LEU A 82 7.22 -11.11 -6.27
N GLU A 83 8.07 -12.06 -6.62
CA GLU A 83 9.11 -11.87 -7.63
C GLU A 83 8.56 -12.17 -9.04
N PRO A 84 8.54 -11.19 -9.97
CA PRO A 84 8.14 -11.39 -11.35
C PRO A 84 9.19 -12.26 -12.08
N TYR A 85 8.75 -13.03 -13.08
CA TYR A 85 9.69 -13.83 -13.86
C TYR A 85 10.36 -13.04 -15.00
N SER A 86 9.88 -11.85 -15.31
CA SER A 86 10.39 -10.97 -16.36
C SER A 86 9.97 -9.51 -16.10
N GLY A 87 10.75 -8.59 -16.60
CA GLY A 87 10.53 -7.16 -16.48
C GLY A 87 11.30 -6.51 -15.34
N LYS A 88 11.06 -5.21 -15.12
CA LYS A 88 11.73 -4.42 -14.08
C LYS A 88 10.72 -3.53 -13.38
N ILE A 89 10.95 -3.29 -12.09
CA ILE A 89 10.23 -2.31 -11.28
C ILE A 89 11.29 -1.37 -10.71
N LEU A 90 11.22 -0.12 -11.11
CA LEU A 90 12.12 0.93 -10.65
C LEU A 90 11.36 1.90 -9.73
N VAL A 91 11.91 2.16 -8.57
CA VAL A 91 11.43 3.18 -7.62
C VAL A 91 12.52 4.21 -7.48
N ASN A 92 12.22 5.47 -7.79
CA ASN A 92 13.22 6.54 -7.90
C ASN A 92 14.40 6.16 -8.80
N GLY A 93 14.14 5.46 -9.91
CA GLY A 93 15.15 5.01 -10.87
C GLY A 93 16.01 3.82 -10.42
N ALA A 94 15.83 3.28 -9.21
CA ALA A 94 16.54 2.12 -8.70
C ALA A 94 15.66 0.87 -8.69
N SER A 95 16.20 -0.28 -9.11
CA SER A 95 15.46 -1.56 -9.14
C SER A 95 15.08 -1.98 -7.72
N ILE A 96 13.78 -2.23 -7.49
CA ILE A 96 13.29 -2.63 -6.17
C ILE A 96 13.78 -4.02 -5.76
N HIS A 97 14.02 -4.91 -6.74
CA HIS A 97 14.51 -6.26 -6.49
C HIS A 97 15.98 -6.30 -6.07
N ASP A 98 16.75 -5.26 -6.40
CA ASP A 98 18.15 -5.12 -6.00
C ASP A 98 18.30 -4.47 -4.60
N MET A 99 17.20 -4.02 -4.02
CA MET A 99 17.17 -3.44 -2.68
C MET A 99 16.98 -4.51 -1.61
N SER A 100 17.46 -4.23 -0.39
CA SER A 100 17.07 -5.03 0.77
C SER A 100 15.57 -4.88 1.02
N LEU A 101 14.91 -5.94 1.56
CA LEU A 101 13.49 -5.89 1.93
C LEU A 101 13.18 -4.71 2.87
N LYS A 102 14.08 -4.40 3.79
CA LYS A 102 13.97 -3.25 4.69
C LYS A 102 13.93 -1.93 3.91
N LYS A 103 14.80 -1.77 2.90
CA LYS A 103 14.84 -0.54 2.08
C LYS A 103 13.59 -0.42 1.20
N ALA A 104 13.15 -1.50 0.57
CA ALA A 104 11.91 -1.53 -0.19
C ALA A 104 10.70 -1.16 0.69
N ALA A 105 10.64 -1.73 1.92
CA ALA A 105 9.60 -1.40 2.88
C ALA A 105 9.68 0.03 3.45
N GLN A 106 10.79 0.75 3.32
CA GLN A 106 10.84 2.19 3.61
C GLN A 106 10.25 3.05 2.49
N LEU A 107 10.22 2.54 1.26
CA LEU A 107 9.76 3.28 0.09
C LEU A 107 8.29 3.01 -0.21
N ILE A 108 7.80 1.80 0.05
CA ILE A 108 6.45 1.36 -0.33
C ILE A 108 5.68 0.91 0.90
N GLY A 109 4.55 1.59 1.16
CA GLY A 109 3.52 1.17 2.10
C GLY A 109 2.44 0.38 1.37
N TYR A 110 1.98 -0.74 1.97
CA TYR A 110 0.94 -1.58 1.39
C TYR A 110 -0.21 -1.81 2.37
N VAL A 111 -1.41 -1.46 1.92
CA VAL A 111 -2.66 -1.69 2.64
C VAL A 111 -3.40 -2.83 1.95
N PRO A 112 -3.41 -4.05 2.52
CA PRO A 112 -4.08 -5.21 1.92
C PRO A 112 -5.60 -5.09 2.04
N GLN A 113 -6.31 -5.77 1.14
CA GLN A 113 -7.77 -5.88 1.14
C GLN A 113 -8.33 -6.44 2.45
N ASN A 114 -7.71 -7.49 2.97
CA ASN A 114 -8.14 -8.18 4.18
C ASN A 114 -6.99 -8.28 5.19
N HIS A 115 -7.29 -7.96 6.43
CA HIS A 115 -6.40 -8.19 7.56
C HIS A 115 -7.18 -8.80 8.72
N ALA A 116 -6.96 -10.08 8.98
CA ALA A 116 -7.53 -10.75 10.14
C ALA A 116 -6.70 -10.41 11.39
N PRO A 117 -7.29 -9.84 12.44
CA PRO A 117 -6.59 -9.61 13.69
C PRO A 117 -6.26 -10.95 14.36
N VAL A 118 -4.97 -11.15 14.68
CA VAL A 118 -4.50 -12.39 15.32
C VAL A 118 -4.16 -12.15 16.79
N TYR A 119 -3.80 -10.91 17.15
CA TYR A 119 -3.34 -10.55 18.49
C TYR A 119 -4.09 -9.34 19.03
N ASP A 120 -4.19 -9.25 20.35
CA ASP A 120 -4.94 -8.24 21.09
C ASP A 120 -4.06 -7.02 21.43
N TYR A 121 -3.44 -6.44 20.40
CA TYR A 121 -2.69 -5.18 20.52
C TYR A 121 -3.64 -4.00 20.59
N SER A 122 -3.24 -2.90 21.24
CA SER A 122 -3.94 -1.63 21.09
C SER A 122 -3.84 -1.13 19.62
N VAL A 123 -4.79 -0.29 19.20
CA VAL A 123 -4.72 0.33 17.86
C VAL A 123 -3.42 1.12 17.71
N ARG A 124 -2.99 1.82 18.76
CA ARG A 124 -1.72 2.56 18.80
C ARG A 124 -0.52 1.64 18.58
N ASP A 125 -0.46 0.49 19.29
CA ASP A 125 0.61 -0.49 19.13
C ASP A 125 0.56 -1.17 17.75
N PHE A 126 -0.62 -1.37 17.19
CA PHE A 126 -0.77 -1.88 15.83
C PHE A 126 -0.21 -0.88 14.79
N ILE A 127 -0.49 0.41 14.94
CA ILE A 127 -0.01 1.45 14.04
C ILE A 127 1.52 1.61 14.14
N VAL A 128 2.11 1.51 15.35
CA VAL A 128 3.57 1.64 15.52
C VAL A 128 4.34 0.51 14.83
N MET A 129 3.72 -0.63 14.55
CA MET A 129 4.35 -1.69 13.73
C MET A 129 4.72 -1.19 12.32
N GLY A 130 4.07 -0.13 11.82
CA GLY A 130 4.46 0.56 10.59
C GLY A 130 5.88 1.12 10.64
N ARG A 131 6.43 1.38 11.84
CA ARG A 131 7.79 1.88 12.02
C ARG A 131 8.86 0.80 11.88
N ALA A 132 8.49 -0.48 11.83
CA ALA A 132 9.42 -1.62 11.75
C ALA A 132 10.54 -1.46 10.70
N PRO A 133 10.30 -0.94 9.47
CA PRO A 133 11.36 -0.73 8.49
C PRO A 133 12.43 0.29 8.91
N HIS A 134 12.16 1.13 9.89
CA HIS A 134 13.09 2.14 10.39
C HIS A 134 13.92 1.65 11.58
N LEU A 135 13.48 0.59 12.25
CA LEU A 135 14.11 0.04 13.45
C LEU A 135 15.27 -0.92 13.12
N GLY A 136 16.24 -1.02 14.01
CA GLY A 136 17.25 -2.07 14.00
C GLY A 136 16.66 -3.45 14.35
N MET A 137 17.41 -4.54 14.15
CA MET A 137 16.93 -5.92 14.28
C MET A 137 16.37 -6.24 15.70
N LEU A 138 16.91 -5.62 16.75
CA LEU A 138 16.48 -5.80 18.14
C LEU A 138 16.03 -4.49 18.79
N GLU A 139 15.83 -3.46 17.98
CA GLU A 139 15.44 -2.14 18.43
C GLU A 139 13.93 -2.08 18.67
N LYS A 140 13.54 -1.45 19.76
CA LYS A 140 12.14 -1.17 20.06
C LYS A 140 11.78 0.22 19.53
N PRO A 141 10.50 0.47 19.20
CA PRO A 141 10.04 1.80 18.85
C PRO A 141 10.44 2.82 19.93
N SER A 142 10.98 3.94 19.49
CA SER A 142 11.41 5.07 20.33
C SER A 142 10.22 5.98 20.65
N GLU A 143 10.42 6.96 21.54
CA GLU A 143 9.45 8.02 21.80
C GLU A 143 9.13 8.82 20.51
N ASN A 144 10.09 9.01 19.64
CA ASN A 144 9.88 9.66 18.36
C ASN A 144 8.98 8.83 17.42
N ASP A 145 9.11 7.51 17.41
CA ASP A 145 8.22 6.63 16.62
C ASP A 145 6.80 6.71 17.14
N TYR A 146 6.60 6.73 18.46
CA TYR A 146 5.27 6.93 19.06
C TYR A 146 4.72 8.33 18.81
N ALA A 147 5.55 9.38 18.78
CA ALA A 147 5.11 10.73 18.43
C ALA A 147 4.56 10.79 16.98
N ILE A 148 5.23 10.13 16.02
CA ILE A 148 4.75 9.99 14.64
C ILE A 148 3.40 9.27 14.60
N VAL A 149 3.26 8.18 15.35
CA VAL A 149 2.00 7.43 15.43
C VAL A 149 0.87 8.26 16.00
N ASP A 150 1.13 9.02 17.07
CA ASP A 150 0.13 9.88 17.71
C ASP A 150 -0.33 11.03 16.78
N GLU A 151 0.57 11.53 15.92
CA GLU A 151 0.23 12.48 14.87
C GLU A 151 -0.68 11.85 13.82
N VAL A 152 -0.33 10.67 13.32
CA VAL A 152 -1.16 9.92 12.35
C VAL A 152 -2.54 9.59 12.92
N ILE A 153 -2.64 9.17 14.19
CA ILE A 153 -3.90 8.89 14.87
C ILE A 153 -4.78 10.16 14.90
N ARG A 154 -4.18 11.33 15.17
CA ARG A 154 -4.86 12.61 15.18
C ARG A 154 -5.31 13.04 13.78
N GLU A 155 -4.46 12.89 12.78
CA GLU A 155 -4.79 13.22 11.37
C GLU A 155 -5.96 12.37 10.85
N LEU A 156 -6.04 11.11 11.25
CA LEU A 156 -7.14 10.21 10.89
C LEU A 156 -8.40 10.40 11.75
N GLY A 157 -8.35 11.20 12.82
CA GLY A 157 -9.48 11.44 13.73
C GLY A 157 -9.89 10.19 14.51
N ILE A 158 -8.95 9.31 14.82
CA ILE A 158 -9.20 8.02 15.51
C ILE A 158 -8.64 7.96 16.94
N GLU A 159 -8.42 9.09 17.59
CA GLU A 159 -7.85 9.17 18.94
C GLU A 159 -8.62 8.33 19.97
N LYS A 160 -9.95 8.25 19.82
CA LYS A 160 -10.83 7.45 20.70
C LYS A 160 -10.59 5.93 20.58
N LEU A 161 -9.89 5.52 19.54
CA LEU A 161 -9.57 4.11 19.27
C LEU A 161 -8.17 3.73 19.74
N ALA A 162 -7.29 4.71 20.03
CA ALA A 162 -5.86 4.48 20.26
C ALA A 162 -5.58 3.35 21.28
N ASP A 163 -6.29 3.36 22.41
CA ASP A 163 -6.11 2.40 23.49
C ASP A 163 -7.03 1.18 23.41
N LYS A 164 -7.94 1.14 22.40
CA LYS A 164 -8.80 -0.02 22.22
C LYS A 164 -8.02 -1.19 21.60
N ALA A 165 -8.42 -2.40 21.97
CA ALA A 165 -7.91 -3.60 21.35
C ALA A 165 -8.30 -3.63 19.86
N TYR A 166 -7.32 -3.88 18.97
CA TYR A 166 -7.53 -3.96 17.51
C TYR A 166 -8.56 -5.03 17.12
N THR A 167 -8.71 -6.08 17.94
CA THR A 167 -9.71 -7.14 17.76
C THR A 167 -11.14 -6.68 18.04
N GLN A 168 -11.33 -5.61 18.83
CA GLN A 168 -12.63 -5.14 19.35
C GLN A 168 -13.21 -3.95 18.61
N ILE A 169 -12.53 -3.46 17.58
CA ILE A 169 -13.00 -2.36 16.73
C ILE A 169 -13.73 -2.88 15.49
N SER A 170 -14.60 -2.04 14.91
CA SER A 170 -15.38 -2.36 13.70
C SER A 170 -14.48 -2.55 12.46
N GLY A 171 -15.05 -3.12 11.38
CA GLY A 171 -14.33 -3.30 10.11
C GLY A 171 -13.80 -1.98 9.52
N GLY A 172 -14.63 -0.92 9.52
CA GLY A 172 -14.20 0.40 9.06
C GLY A 172 -13.11 1.02 9.94
N GLU A 173 -13.22 0.89 11.28
CA GLU A 173 -12.17 1.35 12.20
C GLU A 173 -10.86 0.55 12.01
N ARG A 174 -10.93 -0.75 11.72
CA ARG A 174 -9.74 -1.55 11.37
C ARG A 174 -9.10 -1.07 10.08
N GLN A 175 -9.90 -0.71 9.08
CA GLN A 175 -9.39 -0.15 7.84
C GLN A 175 -8.65 1.17 8.09
N GLN A 176 -9.19 2.05 8.93
CA GLN A 176 -8.51 3.28 9.33
C GLN A 176 -7.18 2.99 10.06
N ALA A 177 -7.15 2.02 10.96
CA ALA A 177 -5.91 1.61 11.62
C ALA A 177 -4.87 1.01 10.64
N LEU A 178 -5.31 0.23 9.64
CA LEU A 178 -4.44 -0.28 8.56
C LEU A 178 -3.83 0.84 7.74
N ILE A 179 -4.63 1.84 7.38
CA ILE A 179 -4.17 3.06 6.69
C ILE A 179 -3.19 3.81 7.58
N GLY A 180 -3.51 3.99 8.87
CA GLY A 180 -2.62 4.62 9.84
C GLY A 180 -1.26 3.94 9.94
N ARG A 181 -1.24 2.60 9.95
CA ARG A 181 0.01 1.83 9.94
C ARG A 181 0.84 2.08 8.68
N ALA A 182 0.21 2.17 7.52
CA ALA A 182 0.90 2.47 6.27
C ALA A 182 1.42 3.92 6.23
N ILE A 183 0.67 4.88 6.75
CA ILE A 183 1.11 6.29 6.85
C ILE A 183 2.26 6.43 7.87
N ALA A 184 2.17 5.78 9.04
CA ALA A 184 3.21 5.80 10.06
C ALA A 184 4.55 5.25 9.57
N GLN A 185 4.55 4.40 8.55
CA GLN A 185 5.75 3.92 7.86
C GLN A 185 6.47 5.06 7.11
N GLN A 186 5.80 6.17 6.80
CA GLN A 186 6.32 7.32 6.03
C GLN A 186 6.90 6.89 4.68
N PRO A 187 6.18 6.11 3.88
CA PRO A 187 6.67 5.64 2.59
C PRO A 187 6.57 6.75 1.54
N GLU A 188 7.24 6.55 0.41
CA GLU A 188 7.11 7.44 -0.75
C GLU A 188 5.89 7.09 -1.62
N ILE A 189 5.49 5.82 -1.62
CA ILE A 189 4.32 5.29 -2.35
C ILE A 189 3.45 4.52 -1.37
N ILE A 190 2.14 4.77 -1.35
CA ILE A 190 1.17 3.93 -0.63
C ILE A 190 0.29 3.21 -1.66
N MET A 191 0.20 1.89 -1.52
CA MET A 191 -0.62 1.04 -2.37
C MET A 191 -1.82 0.51 -1.58
N PHE A 192 -3.02 0.66 -2.16
CA PHE A 192 -4.26 0.16 -1.57
C PHE A 192 -4.83 -0.96 -2.45
N ASP A 193 -5.07 -2.11 -1.87
CA ASP A 193 -5.77 -3.21 -2.54
C ASP A 193 -7.24 -3.23 -2.11
N GLU A 194 -8.13 -2.83 -3.02
CA GLU A 194 -9.59 -2.76 -2.83
C GLU A 194 -10.03 -2.05 -1.53
N PRO A 195 -9.68 -0.77 -1.33
CA PRO A 195 -9.87 -0.07 -0.05
C PRO A 195 -11.33 0.16 0.35
N THR A 196 -12.29 -0.08 -0.53
CA THR A 196 -13.71 0.27 -0.33
C THR A 196 -14.60 -0.90 0.10
N ASN A 197 -14.06 -2.12 0.23
CA ASN A 197 -14.86 -3.33 0.50
C ASN A 197 -15.55 -3.38 1.88
N HIS A 198 -15.29 -2.43 2.78
CA HIS A 198 -15.86 -2.39 4.13
C HIS A 198 -16.47 -1.02 4.50
N LEU A 199 -16.66 -0.16 3.50
CA LEU A 199 -17.40 1.09 3.71
C LEU A 199 -18.88 0.80 3.37
N ASP A 200 -19.69 0.48 4.39
CA ASP A 200 -21.14 0.50 4.29
C ASP A 200 -21.59 1.94 3.99
N TYR A 201 -22.17 2.14 2.81
CA TYR A 201 -22.80 3.40 2.41
C TYR A 201 -24.26 3.40 2.84
#